data_ed2227c69e07802cfbb081d2fcebdd4b
#
_entry.id   ed2227c69e07802cfbb081d2fcebdd4b
#
_cell.length_a   1.000
_cell.length_b   1.000
_cell.length_c   1.000
_cell.angle_alpha   90.00
_cell.angle_beta   90.00
_cell.angle_gamma   90.00
#
_symmetry.space_group_name_H-M   'P 1'
#
loop_
_entity.id
_entity.type
_entity.pdbx_description
1 polymer ?
#
loop_
_entity_poly.entity_id
_entity_poly.type
_entity_poly.pdbx_seq_one_letter_code
_entity_poly.pdbx_strand_id
1 'polypeptide(L)'
;MLLEISGEIMKRKNKGMEPKQKQSPAVDVTGDRSKIRCCKEQYCIGTWNVRSMNQGKLEVVKQEMARVNVDILGVSELKWTGMGELNSGDHCIYYCGQESLRRNGVAIMVNRRVRNAVLGCNLKNNRMISVRLPGKPFNITVIQVYAPTSNAEEAEVERFYEDLQDLLELTPPKNVLFIIWDWNAKVGSQETPGVTGKFGFGMRNEAGQRLIRVLPRKCTGHSKHPLPTTQRLYMWTSPDSQHHNQIDYILCSQRWRSSIQSTKTRPGADCGSDHEILITKFRRKLKKIGKTTRPFRYDLNQIPYDYTVEVRNIFKGLDLIDRVPDELWNEVRDTVQETGIKTIPMEKKCKQAKWLSQEAL
;
A
#
# COMPACT_ATOMS: atom_id res chain seq x y z
N MET A 1 -17.81 -52.00 -33.99
CA MET A 1 -18.87 -52.06 -34.96
C MET A 1 -19.07 -50.65 -35.42
N LEU A 2 -18.19 -50.15 -36.27
CA LEU A 2 -18.27 -50.06 -37.73
C LEU A 2 -19.63 -49.52 -38.18
N LEU A 3 -19.59 -48.30 -38.70
CA LEU A 3 -19.70 -47.97 -40.12
C LEU A 3 -19.67 -46.46 -40.34
N GLU A 4 -18.69 -46.07 -41.08
CA GLU A 4 -18.59 -45.09 -42.15
C GLU A 4 -19.81 -45.04 -43.09
N ILE A 5 -19.98 -43.90 -43.76
CA ILE A 5 -20.31 -43.68 -45.19
C ILE A 5 -20.38 -42.15 -45.38
N SER A 6 -19.44 -41.44 -46.00
CA SER A 6 -19.13 -41.27 -47.43
C SER A 6 -20.23 -40.56 -48.28
N GLY A 7 -19.80 -39.58 -49.04
CA GLY A 7 -20.41 -39.18 -50.32
C GLY A 7 -20.76 -37.68 -50.34
N GLU A 8 -20.24 -36.91 -51.07
CA GLU A 8 -19.81 -36.62 -52.44
C GLU A 8 -20.31 -35.23 -52.87
N ILE A 9 -19.39 -34.41 -53.21
CA ILE A 9 -19.22 -33.54 -54.40
C ILE A 9 -20.48 -32.94 -55.04
N MET A 10 -20.54 -31.62 -55.06
CA MET A 10 -20.88 -30.90 -56.28
C MET A 10 -20.11 -29.57 -56.43
N LYS A 11 -19.27 -29.56 -57.44
CA LYS A 11 -18.60 -28.39 -58.03
C LYS A 11 -19.66 -27.47 -58.70
N ARG A 12 -19.63 -26.19 -58.40
CA ARG A 12 -20.03 -25.17 -59.36
C ARG A 12 -19.01 -24.01 -59.35
N LYS A 13 -18.42 -23.82 -60.52
CA LYS A 13 -17.61 -22.67 -60.91
C LYS A 13 -18.47 -21.43 -60.92
N ASN A 14 -17.96 -20.36 -60.36
CA ASN A 14 -18.20 -19.04 -60.91
C ASN A 14 -17.04 -18.06 -60.61
N LYS A 15 -16.56 -17.57 -61.68
CA LYS A 15 -15.80 -16.37 -62.06
C LYS A 15 -15.51 -15.36 -60.97
N GLY A 16 -14.25 -14.93 -61.08
CA GLY A 16 -13.52 -13.91 -60.39
C GLY A 16 -14.21 -12.59 -60.10
N MET A 17 -13.88 -12.11 -58.94
CA MET A 17 -13.75 -10.72 -58.57
C MET A 17 -12.67 -10.62 -57.54
N GLU A 18 -11.56 -9.97 -57.90
CA GLU A 18 -10.50 -9.61 -56.97
C GLU A 18 -11.06 -8.65 -55.90
N PRO A 19 -10.85 -8.92 -54.62
CA PRO A 19 -11.14 -7.93 -53.61
C PRO A 19 -10.04 -6.88 -53.60
N LYS A 20 -10.42 -5.65 -53.93
CA LYS A 20 -9.58 -4.45 -53.73
C LYS A 20 -9.08 -4.46 -52.27
N GLN A 21 -7.74 -4.50 -52.12
CA GLN A 21 -7.09 -4.21 -50.86
C GLN A 21 -7.53 -2.79 -50.40
N LYS A 22 -8.34 -2.75 -49.35
CA LYS A 22 -8.51 -1.54 -48.55
C LYS A 22 -7.20 -1.34 -47.80
N GLN A 23 -6.43 -0.35 -48.21
CA GLN A 23 -5.34 0.21 -47.43
C GLN A 23 -5.93 0.68 -46.10
N SER A 24 -5.51 0.06 -45.05
CA SER A 24 -5.72 0.55 -43.68
C SER A 24 -5.03 1.92 -43.57
N PRO A 25 -5.68 2.91 -42.96
CA PRO A 25 -5.01 4.19 -42.73
C PRO A 25 -3.79 3.96 -41.82
N ALA A 26 -2.67 4.56 -42.23
CA ALA A 26 -1.45 4.58 -41.44
C ALA A 26 -1.79 5.11 -40.04
N VAL A 27 -1.56 4.29 -39.03
CA VAL A 27 -1.63 4.72 -37.63
C VAL A 27 -0.45 5.67 -37.44
N ASP A 28 -0.79 6.94 -37.29
CA ASP A 28 0.14 8.00 -36.95
C ASP A 28 0.70 7.73 -35.54
N VAL A 29 1.88 7.09 -35.49
CA VAL A 29 2.62 6.88 -34.25
C VAL A 29 3.42 8.16 -33.96
N THR A 30 2.73 9.27 -33.83
CA THR A 30 3.28 10.42 -33.12
C THR A 30 3.28 10.06 -31.65
N GLY A 31 4.35 9.43 -31.24
CA GLY A 31 4.60 9.10 -29.85
C GLY A 31 4.62 10.35 -28.98
N ASP A 32 3.43 10.76 -28.54
CA ASP A 32 3.29 11.71 -27.45
C ASP A 32 3.92 11.08 -26.19
N ARG A 33 5.19 11.43 -25.95
CA ARG A 33 5.86 11.22 -24.64
C ARG A 33 5.24 12.08 -23.57
N SER A 34 3.95 12.34 -23.67
CA SER A 34 3.18 13.05 -22.70
C SER A 34 2.80 12.12 -21.59
N LYS A 35 3.41 12.37 -20.45
CA LYS A 35 2.83 12.12 -19.14
C LYS A 35 2.44 10.64 -18.92
N ILE A 36 3.36 9.88 -18.38
CA ILE A 36 3.01 8.76 -17.52
C ILE A 36 1.96 9.34 -16.55
N ARG A 37 0.69 9.16 -16.88
CA ARG A 37 -0.43 9.44 -15.98
C ARG A 37 -0.24 8.46 -14.84
N CYS A 38 0.41 8.93 -13.79
CA CYS A 38 0.49 8.22 -12.54
C CYS A 38 -0.96 7.83 -12.20
N CYS A 39 -1.28 6.54 -12.22
CA CYS A 39 -2.61 6.04 -11.92
C CYS A 39 -3.09 6.69 -10.63
N LYS A 40 -4.10 7.54 -10.74
CA LYS A 40 -4.68 8.29 -9.63
C LYS A 40 -5.67 7.39 -8.86
N GLU A 41 -5.31 6.13 -8.64
CA GLU A 41 -6.15 5.23 -7.87
C GLU A 41 -6.28 5.75 -6.45
N GLN A 42 -7.49 6.07 -6.10
CA GLN A 42 -7.89 6.44 -4.75
C GLN A 42 -8.65 5.27 -4.15
N TYR A 43 -8.30 4.92 -2.93
CA TYR A 43 -8.98 3.90 -2.13
C TYR A 43 -9.60 4.55 -0.90
N CYS A 44 -10.81 4.10 -0.57
CA CYS A 44 -11.48 4.42 0.68
C CYS A 44 -11.43 3.18 1.59
N ILE A 45 -10.67 3.28 2.67
CA ILE A 45 -10.48 2.19 3.63
C ILE A 45 -11.18 2.59 4.91
N GLY A 46 -12.05 1.73 5.43
CA GLY A 46 -12.80 1.96 6.65
C GLY A 46 -12.57 0.90 7.71
N THR A 47 -12.92 1.23 8.96
CA THR A 47 -13.06 0.29 10.07
C THR A 47 -14.36 0.54 10.80
N TRP A 48 -15.03 -0.51 11.23
CA TRP A 48 -16.29 -0.45 11.94
C TRP A 48 -16.46 -1.62 12.89
N ASN A 49 -16.68 -1.34 14.17
CA ASN A 49 -17.20 -2.34 15.09
C ASN A 49 -18.71 -2.40 14.91
N VAL A 50 -19.23 -3.52 14.44
CA VAL A 50 -20.66 -3.68 14.10
C VAL A 50 -21.49 -4.33 15.22
N ARG A 51 -20.85 -4.73 16.34
CA ARG A 51 -21.49 -5.41 17.48
C ARG A 51 -22.28 -6.67 17.10
N SER A 52 -21.99 -7.30 16.04
CA SER A 52 -22.55 -8.52 15.44
C SER A 52 -22.98 -8.28 13.99
N MET A 53 -22.69 -9.23 13.13
CA MET A 53 -23.13 -9.25 11.73
C MET A 53 -24.32 -10.19 11.52
N ASN A 54 -24.96 -10.64 12.59
CA ASN A 54 -26.13 -11.52 12.55
C ASN A 54 -27.41 -10.76 12.18
N GLN A 55 -28.51 -11.47 11.98
CA GLN A 55 -29.85 -10.91 11.79
C GLN A 55 -30.01 -9.92 10.62
N GLY A 56 -29.40 -10.22 9.47
CA GLY A 56 -29.54 -9.36 8.28
C GLY A 56 -28.68 -8.12 8.25
N LYS A 57 -27.88 -7.85 9.29
CA LYS A 57 -26.97 -6.68 9.34
C LYS A 57 -25.96 -6.63 8.19
N LEU A 58 -25.60 -7.78 7.60
CA LEU A 58 -24.71 -7.81 6.45
C LEU A 58 -25.21 -6.92 5.31
N GLU A 59 -26.49 -6.98 4.99
CA GLU A 59 -27.07 -6.18 3.92
C GLU A 59 -27.04 -4.68 4.27
N VAL A 60 -27.32 -4.34 5.52
CA VAL A 60 -27.23 -2.95 6.00
C VAL A 60 -25.81 -2.42 5.88
N VAL A 61 -24.81 -3.18 6.32
CA VAL A 61 -23.40 -2.80 6.22
C VAL A 61 -22.97 -2.63 4.76
N LYS A 62 -23.41 -3.51 3.85
CA LYS A 62 -23.15 -3.39 2.41
C LYS A 62 -23.76 -2.12 1.81
N GLN A 63 -25.01 -1.80 2.17
CA GLN A 63 -25.68 -0.57 1.73
C GLN A 63 -24.93 0.66 2.23
N GLU A 64 -24.52 0.67 3.49
CA GLU A 64 -23.75 1.76 4.08
C GLU A 64 -22.37 1.90 3.42
N MET A 65 -21.66 0.79 3.16
CA MET A 65 -20.40 0.82 2.41
C MET A 65 -20.58 1.49 1.03
N ALA A 66 -21.64 1.15 0.33
CA ALA A 66 -21.95 1.75 -0.97
C ALA A 66 -22.29 3.24 -0.84
N ARG A 67 -23.11 3.61 0.13
CA ARG A 67 -23.54 5.00 0.39
C ARG A 67 -22.37 5.92 0.71
N VAL A 68 -21.41 5.45 1.51
CA VAL A 68 -20.22 6.25 1.89
C VAL A 68 -18.99 5.98 1.02
N ASN A 69 -19.14 5.18 -0.05
CA ASN A 69 -18.11 4.84 -1.01
C ASN A 69 -16.85 4.22 -0.38
N VAL A 70 -17.03 3.22 0.48
CA VAL A 70 -15.92 2.44 1.05
C VAL A 70 -15.57 1.29 0.12
N ASP A 71 -14.28 1.14 -0.17
CA ASP A 71 -13.77 0.06 -1.01
C ASP A 71 -13.36 -1.16 -0.21
N ILE A 72 -12.78 -0.92 0.97
CA ILE A 72 -12.26 -1.94 1.88
C ILE A 72 -12.73 -1.57 3.27
N LEU A 73 -13.53 -2.43 3.91
CA LEU A 73 -14.01 -2.25 5.27
C LEU A 73 -13.49 -3.36 6.16
N GLY A 74 -12.76 -3.00 7.20
CA GLY A 74 -12.49 -3.89 8.32
C GLY A 74 -13.66 -3.88 9.30
N VAL A 75 -14.03 -5.05 9.75
CA VAL A 75 -15.15 -5.27 10.67
C VAL A 75 -14.64 -5.92 11.93
N SER A 76 -15.05 -5.37 13.09
CA SER A 76 -14.81 -5.94 14.41
C SER A 76 -16.13 -6.42 15.02
N GLU A 77 -16.05 -7.32 15.99
CA GLU A 77 -17.19 -7.98 16.64
C GLU A 77 -18.15 -8.64 15.64
N LEU A 78 -17.60 -9.35 14.66
CA LEU A 78 -18.37 -10.03 13.63
C LEU A 78 -19.39 -11.03 14.23
N LYS A 79 -18.98 -11.77 15.29
CA LYS A 79 -19.75 -12.81 15.99
C LYS A 79 -20.20 -13.96 15.10
N TRP A 80 -19.48 -14.23 14.01
CA TRP A 80 -19.61 -15.45 13.23
C TRP A 80 -18.67 -16.53 13.78
N THR A 81 -18.98 -17.78 13.44
CA THR A 81 -18.15 -18.94 13.77
C THR A 81 -17.35 -19.38 12.55
N GLY A 82 -16.19 -20.03 12.79
CA GLY A 82 -15.31 -20.52 11.74
C GLY A 82 -14.56 -19.41 11.00
N MET A 83 -13.90 -19.78 9.92
CA MET A 83 -13.15 -18.87 9.07
C MET A 83 -13.34 -19.20 7.60
N GLY A 84 -13.24 -18.22 6.73
CA GLY A 84 -13.37 -18.44 5.31
C GLY A 84 -13.59 -17.20 4.47
N GLU A 85 -14.10 -17.43 3.27
CA GLU A 85 -14.47 -16.42 2.30
C GLU A 85 -15.95 -16.57 1.94
N LEU A 86 -16.67 -15.48 1.90
CA LEU A 86 -18.08 -15.41 1.51
C LEU A 86 -18.27 -14.37 0.42
N ASN A 87 -18.79 -14.79 -0.72
CA ASN A 87 -19.22 -13.90 -1.79
C ASN A 87 -20.70 -13.51 -1.59
N SER A 88 -20.99 -12.22 -1.42
CA SER A 88 -22.34 -11.70 -1.23
C SER A 88 -22.59 -10.51 -2.15
N GLY A 89 -23.26 -10.80 -3.29
CA GLY A 89 -23.49 -9.81 -4.33
C GLY A 89 -22.20 -9.21 -4.88
N ASP A 90 -22.07 -7.90 -4.80
CA ASP A 90 -20.90 -7.15 -5.27
C ASP A 90 -19.71 -7.13 -4.28
N HIS A 91 -19.85 -7.81 -3.13
CA HIS A 91 -18.84 -7.81 -2.08
C HIS A 91 -18.25 -9.21 -1.88
N CYS A 92 -16.97 -9.24 -1.54
CA CYS A 92 -16.30 -10.43 -1.02
C CYS A 92 -15.90 -10.15 0.44
N ILE A 93 -16.12 -11.11 1.32
CA ILE A 93 -15.96 -11.01 2.76
C ILE A 93 -15.01 -12.12 3.20
N TYR A 94 -13.84 -11.74 3.64
CA TYR A 94 -12.89 -12.62 4.31
C TYR A 94 -13.13 -12.52 5.80
N TYR A 95 -13.33 -13.62 6.50
CA TYR A 95 -13.71 -13.60 7.91
C TYR A 95 -13.01 -14.64 8.74
N CYS A 96 -12.86 -14.33 10.00
CA CYS A 96 -12.29 -15.21 11.01
C CYS A 96 -13.02 -15.01 12.34
N GLY A 97 -13.80 -16.02 12.73
CA GLY A 97 -14.47 -16.12 14.01
C GLY A 97 -13.88 -17.18 14.91
N GLN A 98 -14.49 -17.43 16.05
CA GLN A 98 -14.15 -18.57 16.89
C GLN A 98 -14.78 -19.86 16.33
N GLU A 99 -14.24 -21.00 16.71
CA GLU A 99 -14.77 -22.29 16.20
C GLU A 99 -16.21 -22.54 16.65
N SER A 100 -16.51 -22.37 17.92
CA SER A 100 -17.80 -22.72 18.50
C SER A 100 -18.54 -21.52 19.15
N LEU A 101 -17.81 -20.50 19.58
CA LEU A 101 -18.40 -19.39 20.30
C LEU A 101 -18.67 -18.20 19.35
N ARG A 102 -19.86 -17.64 19.44
CA ARG A 102 -20.22 -16.43 18.71
C ARG A 102 -19.78 -15.17 19.47
N ARG A 103 -18.49 -15.12 19.78
CA ARG A 103 -17.83 -13.97 20.43
C ARG A 103 -16.73 -13.46 19.53
N ASN A 104 -16.36 -12.19 19.68
CA ASN A 104 -15.32 -11.57 18.87
C ASN A 104 -15.55 -11.76 17.34
N GLY A 105 -14.50 -12.03 16.61
CA GLY A 105 -14.50 -12.22 15.17
C GLY A 105 -14.23 -10.94 14.41
N VAL A 106 -13.45 -11.09 13.35
CA VAL A 106 -13.06 -10.00 12.46
C VAL A 106 -13.34 -10.37 11.01
N ALA A 107 -13.57 -9.36 10.18
CA ALA A 107 -13.67 -9.56 8.74
C ALA A 107 -13.05 -8.39 7.98
N ILE A 108 -12.69 -8.65 6.73
CA ILE A 108 -12.40 -7.63 5.73
C ILE A 108 -13.38 -7.81 4.58
N MET A 109 -14.21 -6.80 4.36
CA MET A 109 -15.14 -6.73 3.24
C MET A 109 -14.54 -5.88 2.14
N VAL A 110 -14.52 -6.39 0.91
CA VAL A 110 -14.06 -5.67 -0.27
C VAL A 110 -15.19 -5.52 -1.28
N ASN A 111 -15.35 -4.32 -1.85
CA ASN A 111 -16.39 -4.07 -2.84
C ASN A 111 -16.00 -4.60 -4.23
N ARG A 112 -16.96 -4.55 -5.19
CA ARG A 112 -16.77 -4.99 -6.58
C ARG A 112 -15.53 -4.42 -7.25
N ARG A 113 -15.18 -3.17 -6.96
CA ARG A 113 -14.04 -2.50 -7.59
C ARG A 113 -12.69 -3.13 -7.22
N VAL A 114 -12.61 -3.71 -6.02
CA VAL A 114 -11.37 -4.20 -5.42
C VAL A 114 -11.32 -5.71 -5.31
N ARG A 115 -12.46 -6.41 -5.25
CA ARG A 115 -12.53 -7.85 -4.97
C ARG A 115 -11.66 -8.70 -5.91
N ASN A 116 -11.69 -8.40 -7.22
CA ASN A 116 -10.92 -9.15 -8.21
C ASN A 116 -9.41 -8.82 -8.19
N ALA A 117 -9.03 -7.82 -7.41
CA ALA A 117 -7.65 -7.40 -7.25
C ALA A 117 -6.99 -7.96 -5.99
N VAL A 118 -7.70 -8.72 -5.16
CA VAL A 118 -7.13 -9.33 -3.96
C VAL A 118 -6.11 -10.40 -4.37
N LEU A 119 -4.85 -10.22 -3.94
CA LEU A 119 -3.75 -11.15 -4.20
C LEU A 119 -3.74 -12.33 -3.24
N GLY A 120 -4.33 -12.16 -2.07
CA GLY A 120 -4.41 -13.17 -1.04
C GLY A 120 -4.89 -12.59 0.28
N CYS A 121 -5.32 -13.48 1.16
CA CYS A 121 -5.71 -13.17 2.53
C CYS A 121 -4.95 -14.07 3.51
N ASN A 122 -4.78 -13.58 4.74
CA ASN A 122 -4.28 -14.37 5.86
C ASN A 122 -5.32 -14.28 6.98
N LEU A 123 -5.96 -15.41 7.26
CA LEU A 123 -6.94 -15.60 8.33
C LEU A 123 -6.19 -16.04 9.59
N LYS A 124 -5.54 -15.12 10.29
CA LYS A 124 -4.65 -15.44 11.42
C LYS A 124 -5.42 -16.05 12.61
N ASN A 125 -6.43 -15.34 13.11
CA ASN A 125 -7.29 -15.80 14.20
C ASN A 125 -8.57 -14.92 14.30
N ASN A 126 -9.40 -15.19 15.30
CA ASN A 126 -10.65 -14.45 15.54
C ASN A 126 -10.48 -12.97 15.93
N ARG A 127 -9.24 -12.48 16.04
CA ARG A 127 -8.91 -11.10 16.34
C ARG A 127 -8.12 -10.41 15.23
N MET A 128 -7.58 -11.17 14.27
CA MET A 128 -6.68 -10.63 13.25
C MET A 128 -6.86 -11.30 11.89
N ILE A 129 -6.96 -10.46 10.87
CA ILE A 129 -7.04 -10.88 9.47
C ILE A 129 -6.32 -9.86 8.59
N SER A 130 -5.71 -10.30 7.50
CA SER A 130 -5.12 -9.39 6.53
C SER A 130 -5.47 -9.74 5.09
N VAL A 131 -5.55 -8.72 4.25
CA VAL A 131 -5.66 -8.85 2.79
C VAL A 131 -4.54 -8.10 2.12
N ARG A 132 -4.09 -8.65 0.98
CA ARG A 132 -3.06 -8.05 0.15
C ARG A 132 -3.62 -7.70 -1.23
N LEU A 133 -3.34 -6.49 -1.66
CA LEU A 133 -3.81 -5.93 -2.93
C LEU A 133 -2.61 -5.51 -3.80
N PRO A 134 -2.74 -5.59 -5.13
CA PRO A 134 -1.68 -5.15 -6.03
C PRO A 134 -1.50 -3.64 -5.96
N GLY A 135 -0.29 -3.23 -6.15
CA GLY A 135 0.06 -1.81 -6.26
C GLY A 135 1.35 -1.62 -7.04
N LYS A 136 1.44 -0.58 -7.83
CA LYS A 136 2.66 -0.22 -8.57
C LYS A 136 3.28 1.03 -7.92
N PRO A 137 4.55 1.01 -7.49
CA PRO A 137 5.51 -0.09 -7.52
C PRO A 137 5.41 -1.07 -6.34
N PHE A 138 4.59 -0.81 -5.32
CA PHE A 138 4.49 -1.62 -4.10
C PHE A 138 3.04 -2.01 -3.81
N ASN A 139 2.86 -3.23 -3.32
CA ASN A 139 1.55 -3.74 -2.93
C ASN A 139 1.01 -3.04 -1.68
N ILE A 140 -0.29 -3.17 -1.46
CA ILE A 140 -0.99 -2.65 -0.29
C ILE A 140 -1.38 -3.85 0.58
N THR A 141 -1.05 -3.79 1.86
CA THR A 141 -1.52 -4.75 2.86
C THR A 141 -2.43 -4.01 3.82
N VAL A 142 -3.61 -4.56 4.05
CA VAL A 142 -4.59 -4.06 5.03
C VAL A 142 -4.74 -5.14 6.08
N ILE A 143 -4.46 -4.82 7.33
CA ILE A 143 -4.64 -5.70 8.49
C ILE A 143 -5.79 -5.16 9.31
N GLN A 144 -6.85 -5.96 9.51
CA GLN A 144 -7.92 -5.68 10.47
C GLN A 144 -7.57 -6.36 11.78
N VAL A 145 -7.71 -5.62 12.87
CA VAL A 145 -7.41 -6.09 14.22
C VAL A 145 -8.53 -5.71 15.18
N TYR A 146 -8.81 -6.59 16.14
CA TYR A 146 -9.71 -6.37 17.26
C TYR A 146 -9.00 -6.70 18.56
N ALA A 147 -8.56 -5.69 19.28
CA ALA A 147 -7.76 -5.86 20.49
C ALA A 147 -8.59 -6.43 21.67
N PRO A 148 -7.95 -7.14 22.60
CA PRO A 148 -8.56 -7.49 23.86
C PRO A 148 -9.09 -6.26 24.61
N THR A 149 -10.16 -6.43 25.36
CA THR A 149 -10.70 -5.35 26.19
C THR A 149 -9.83 -5.10 27.42
N SER A 150 -10.03 -4.00 28.13
CA SER A 150 -9.25 -3.64 29.32
C SER A 150 -9.31 -4.69 30.45
N ASN A 151 -10.30 -5.57 30.42
CA ASN A 151 -10.50 -6.60 31.43
C ASN A 151 -9.95 -7.98 30.99
N ALA A 152 -9.22 -8.05 29.87
CA ALA A 152 -8.62 -9.28 29.39
C ALA A 152 -7.41 -9.68 30.28
N GLU A 153 -7.18 -10.97 30.36
CA GLU A 153 -6.01 -11.50 31.07
C GLU A 153 -4.70 -11.10 30.35
N GLU A 154 -3.65 -10.85 31.12
CA GLU A 154 -2.36 -10.40 30.59
C GLU A 154 -1.82 -11.38 29.53
N ALA A 155 -1.94 -12.69 29.75
CA ALA A 155 -1.52 -13.70 28.80
C ALA A 155 -2.29 -13.64 27.45
N GLU A 156 -3.56 -13.24 27.45
CA GLU A 156 -4.32 -13.00 26.22
C GLU A 156 -3.78 -11.76 25.49
N VAL A 157 -3.46 -10.73 26.24
CA VAL A 157 -2.92 -9.48 25.70
C VAL A 157 -1.53 -9.70 25.10
N GLU A 158 -0.64 -10.44 25.78
CA GLU A 158 0.69 -10.75 25.26
C GLU A 158 0.61 -11.56 23.96
N ARG A 159 -0.16 -12.64 23.95
CA ARG A 159 -0.38 -13.46 22.75
C ARG A 159 -0.94 -12.63 21.58
N PHE A 160 -1.83 -11.71 21.87
CA PHE A 160 -2.37 -10.80 20.85
C PHE A 160 -1.27 -9.94 20.21
N TYR A 161 -0.33 -9.41 20.99
CA TYR A 161 0.76 -8.60 20.44
C TYR A 161 1.80 -9.44 19.70
N GLU A 162 2.06 -10.68 20.13
CA GLU A 162 2.90 -11.65 19.41
C GLU A 162 2.31 -11.96 18.04
N ASP A 163 1.02 -12.31 17.97
CA ASP A 163 0.30 -12.58 16.73
C ASP A 163 0.31 -11.36 15.78
N LEU A 164 0.21 -10.14 16.32
CA LEU A 164 0.31 -8.93 15.54
C LEU A 164 1.71 -8.74 14.97
N GLN A 165 2.74 -9.01 15.76
CA GLN A 165 4.13 -8.92 15.33
C GLN A 165 4.41 -9.89 14.18
N ASP A 166 3.94 -11.13 14.27
CA ASP A 166 4.04 -12.13 13.20
C ASP A 166 3.43 -11.60 11.88
N LEU A 167 2.22 -11.04 11.94
CA LEU A 167 1.57 -10.48 10.75
C LEU A 167 2.34 -9.29 10.15
N LEU A 168 2.95 -8.48 11.02
CA LEU A 168 3.76 -7.35 10.59
C LEU A 168 5.05 -7.80 9.90
N GLU A 169 5.68 -8.87 10.38
CA GLU A 169 6.90 -9.45 9.79
C GLU A 169 6.65 -10.04 8.41
N LEU A 170 5.47 -10.64 8.19
CA LEU A 170 5.05 -11.12 6.88
C LEU A 170 4.84 -9.99 5.83
N THR A 171 4.79 -8.74 6.28
CA THR A 171 4.57 -7.60 5.39
C THR A 171 5.88 -6.99 4.94
N PRO A 172 6.22 -7.04 3.63
CA PRO A 172 7.46 -6.45 3.12
C PRO A 172 7.57 -4.96 3.48
N PRO A 173 8.74 -4.47 3.97
CA PRO A 173 8.90 -3.10 4.49
C PRO A 173 8.62 -1.99 3.47
N LYS A 174 8.72 -2.28 2.18
CA LYS A 174 8.46 -1.32 1.10
C LYS A 174 6.98 -1.17 0.77
N ASN A 175 6.14 -2.14 1.15
CA ASN A 175 4.72 -2.12 0.88
C ASN A 175 3.99 -0.99 1.61
N VAL A 176 2.83 -0.63 1.08
CA VAL A 176 1.88 0.22 1.80
C VAL A 176 1.19 -0.64 2.85
N LEU A 177 1.36 -0.31 4.11
CA LEU A 177 0.71 -1.01 5.20
C LEU A 177 -0.36 -0.11 5.82
N PHE A 178 -1.57 -0.63 5.91
CA PHE A 178 -2.64 -0.11 6.75
C PHE A 178 -2.94 -1.11 7.84
N ILE A 179 -3.06 -0.63 9.06
CA ILE A 179 -3.59 -1.38 10.18
C ILE A 179 -4.83 -0.63 10.65
N ILE A 180 -5.97 -1.30 10.53
CA ILE A 180 -7.29 -0.76 10.84
C ILE A 180 -7.88 -1.58 11.99
N TRP A 181 -8.47 -0.92 12.97
CA TRP A 181 -8.75 -1.63 14.19
C TRP A 181 -9.67 -0.91 15.18
N ASP A 182 -10.26 -1.72 16.07
CA ASP A 182 -10.77 -1.33 17.36
C ASP A 182 -9.78 -1.77 18.44
N TRP A 183 -9.13 -0.81 19.09
CA TRP A 183 -8.08 -1.09 20.08
C TRP A 183 -8.58 -1.26 21.50
N ASN A 184 -9.82 -0.89 21.77
CA ASN A 184 -10.26 -0.76 23.15
C ASN A 184 -9.29 0.08 24.03
N ALA A 185 -8.52 0.96 23.40
CA ALA A 185 -7.43 1.73 23.98
C ALA A 185 -7.55 3.20 23.65
N LYS A 186 -7.35 4.06 24.65
CA LYS A 186 -7.33 5.51 24.47
C LYS A 186 -5.90 5.99 24.31
N VAL A 187 -5.56 6.45 23.12
CA VAL A 187 -4.22 7.02 22.84
C VAL A 187 -4.07 8.42 23.42
N GLY A 188 -5.19 9.15 23.52
CA GLY A 188 -5.24 10.49 24.11
C GLY A 188 -4.67 11.60 23.24
N SER A 189 -4.79 12.84 23.72
CA SER A 189 -4.34 14.04 23.02
C SER A 189 -2.83 14.30 23.13
N GLN A 190 -2.13 13.57 23.99
CA GLN A 190 -0.70 13.72 24.19
C GLN A 190 0.09 13.26 22.95
N GLU A 191 0.78 14.18 22.32
CA GLU A 191 1.62 13.87 21.16
C GLU A 191 2.79 12.95 21.55
N THR A 192 2.98 11.90 20.76
CA THR A 192 4.19 11.07 20.84
C THR A 192 4.94 11.23 19.52
N PRO A 193 6.13 11.86 19.52
CA PRO A 193 6.87 12.12 18.30
C PRO A 193 7.05 10.88 17.44
N GLY A 194 6.70 10.99 16.17
CA GLY A 194 6.81 9.90 15.21
C GLY A 194 5.68 8.86 15.24
N VAL A 195 4.84 8.84 16.27
CA VAL A 195 3.73 7.86 16.43
C VAL A 195 2.37 8.54 16.38
N THR A 196 2.10 9.50 17.24
CA THR A 196 0.79 10.17 17.33
C THR A 196 0.94 11.68 17.11
N GLY A 197 -0.12 12.30 16.54
CA GLY A 197 -0.22 13.75 16.44
C GLY A 197 -1.03 14.35 17.59
N LYS A 198 -1.26 15.67 17.54
CA LYS A 198 -1.96 16.47 18.58
C LYS A 198 -3.48 16.28 18.58
N PHE A 199 -4.04 15.41 17.74
CA PHE A 199 -5.48 15.33 17.48
C PHE A 199 -6.17 14.12 18.13
N GLY A 200 -5.61 13.58 19.20
CA GLY A 200 -6.26 12.56 20.01
C GLY A 200 -7.32 13.17 20.94
N PHE A 201 -8.27 12.37 21.39
CA PHE A 201 -9.33 12.75 22.32
C PHE A 201 -9.10 12.15 23.70
N GLY A 202 -9.24 12.98 24.74
CA GLY A 202 -9.15 12.55 26.14
C GLY A 202 -7.74 12.21 26.64
N MET A 203 -7.68 11.53 27.78
CA MET A 203 -6.43 11.08 28.39
C MET A 203 -6.05 9.67 27.91
N ARG A 204 -4.75 9.43 27.85
CA ARG A 204 -4.18 8.13 27.51
C ARG A 204 -4.41 7.14 28.65
N ASN A 205 -4.91 5.95 28.32
CA ASN A 205 -4.97 4.84 29.28
C ASN A 205 -3.79 3.88 29.11
N GLU A 206 -3.70 2.88 29.97
CA GLU A 206 -2.63 1.89 29.98
C GLU A 206 -2.55 1.10 28.65
N ALA A 207 -3.70 0.65 28.12
CA ALA A 207 -3.75 -0.02 26.83
C ALA A 207 -3.24 0.88 25.70
N GLY A 208 -3.56 2.19 25.73
CA GLY A 208 -3.03 3.18 24.80
C GLY A 208 -1.52 3.39 24.93
N GLN A 209 -0.98 3.33 26.15
CA GLN A 209 0.44 3.41 26.39
C GLN A 209 1.17 2.17 25.87
N ARG A 210 0.61 0.98 26.08
CA ARG A 210 1.13 -0.29 25.57
C ARG A 210 1.14 -0.28 24.03
N LEU A 211 0.05 0.13 23.44
CA LEU A 211 -0.08 0.29 22.00
C LEU A 211 1.05 1.11 21.40
N ILE A 212 1.34 2.27 21.97
CA ILE A 212 2.39 3.17 21.49
C ILE A 212 3.78 2.53 21.58
N ARG A 213 4.01 1.69 22.56
CA ARG A 213 5.30 0.98 22.74
C ARG A 213 5.49 -0.12 21.68
N VAL A 214 4.42 -0.86 21.40
CA VAL A 214 4.45 -2.01 20.47
C VAL A 214 4.36 -1.60 19.02
N LEU A 215 3.71 -0.47 18.73
CA LEU A 215 3.67 0.03 17.36
C LEU A 215 5.10 0.17 16.83
N PRO A 216 5.46 -0.60 15.81
CA PRO A 216 6.81 -0.52 15.27
C PRO A 216 7.06 0.91 14.82
N ARG A 217 8.28 1.41 15.04
CA ARG A 217 8.72 2.74 14.54
C ARG A 217 8.50 2.95 13.05
N LYS A 218 8.18 1.86 12.34
CA LYS A 218 7.83 1.84 10.91
C LYS A 218 6.38 2.24 10.61
N CYS A 219 5.48 2.14 11.59
CA CYS A 219 4.08 2.52 11.46
C CYS A 219 3.83 3.77 12.29
N THR A 220 3.58 4.89 11.66
CA THR A 220 3.13 6.07 12.35
C THR A 220 1.64 6.24 12.17
N GLY A 221 0.93 6.27 13.28
CA GLY A 221 -0.45 6.68 13.34
C GLY A 221 -0.56 8.18 13.12
N HIS A 222 -1.65 8.56 12.57
CA HIS A 222 -2.19 9.90 12.39
C HIS A 222 -1.71 10.68 11.19
N SER A 223 -2.66 10.91 10.37
CA SER A 223 -2.64 11.98 9.41
C SER A 223 -2.25 13.29 10.13
N LYS A 224 -1.11 13.88 9.77
CA LYS A 224 -0.78 15.28 10.09
C LYS A 224 -1.61 16.25 9.25
N HIS A 225 -2.69 15.82 8.63
CA HIS A 225 -3.63 16.80 8.13
C HIS A 225 -4.29 17.41 9.35
N PRO A 226 -4.21 18.73 9.50
CA PRO A 226 -5.16 19.39 10.37
C PRO A 226 -6.53 18.92 9.87
N LEU A 227 -7.23 18.16 10.69
CA LEU A 227 -8.64 17.94 10.45
C LEU A 227 -9.21 19.34 10.28
N PRO A 228 -9.90 19.67 9.19
CA PRO A 228 -10.65 20.88 9.16
C PRO A 228 -11.53 20.83 10.39
N THR A 229 -11.32 21.80 11.21
CA THR A 229 -12.10 22.19 12.38
C THR A 229 -13.49 21.58 12.42
N THR A 230 -13.81 21.04 13.61
CA THR A 230 -15.16 20.78 14.06
C THR A 230 -15.89 19.64 13.37
N GLN A 231 -15.80 18.47 13.90
CA GLN A 231 -16.95 17.58 14.06
C GLN A 231 -16.45 16.19 14.48
N ARG A 232 -16.74 15.87 15.73
CA ARG A 232 -16.69 14.54 16.32
C ARG A 232 -15.38 13.78 16.15
N LEU A 233 -14.52 13.91 17.14
CA LEU A 233 -13.28 13.12 17.26
C LEU A 233 -13.55 11.73 17.87
N TYR A 234 -14.74 11.51 18.45
CA TYR A 234 -15.11 10.24 19.07
C TYR A 234 -15.79 9.31 18.06
N MET A 235 -15.61 8.03 18.26
CA MET A 235 -16.17 6.96 17.43
C MET A 235 -17.08 6.03 18.22
N TRP A 236 -16.95 6.02 19.55
CA TRP A 236 -17.76 5.23 20.44
C TRP A 236 -18.55 6.12 21.39
N THR A 237 -19.80 5.78 21.58
CA THR A 237 -20.70 6.47 22.51
C THR A 237 -21.24 5.45 23.50
N SER A 238 -21.14 5.75 24.79
CA SER A 238 -21.70 4.88 25.84
C SER A 238 -23.20 4.71 25.70
N PRO A 239 -23.79 3.61 26.20
CA PRO A 239 -25.23 3.35 26.12
C PRO A 239 -26.07 4.47 26.78
N ASP A 240 -25.51 5.15 27.77
CA ASP A 240 -26.14 6.30 28.44
C ASP A 240 -25.92 7.63 27.70
N SER A 241 -25.24 7.60 26.57
CA SER A 241 -24.87 8.75 25.73
C SER A 241 -24.03 9.83 26.44
N GLN A 242 -23.53 9.56 27.63
CA GLN A 242 -22.80 10.56 28.44
C GLN A 242 -21.30 10.53 28.16
N HIS A 243 -20.76 9.36 27.69
CA HIS A 243 -19.36 9.18 27.49
C HIS A 243 -19.04 8.94 26.00
N HIS A 244 -18.03 9.63 25.54
CA HIS A 244 -17.52 9.51 24.18
C HIS A 244 -16.04 9.13 24.20
N ASN A 245 -15.65 8.16 23.39
CA ASN A 245 -14.26 7.70 23.32
C ASN A 245 -13.78 7.59 21.89
N GLN A 246 -12.47 7.76 21.73
CA GLN A 246 -11.75 7.46 20.50
C GLN A 246 -10.94 6.18 20.73
N ILE A 247 -11.42 5.06 20.22
CA ILE A 247 -10.83 3.74 20.39
C ILE A 247 -10.59 3.02 19.07
N ASP A 248 -11.19 3.49 17.98
CA ASP A 248 -10.94 3.02 16.62
C ASP A 248 -9.89 3.88 15.94
N TYR A 249 -8.94 3.26 15.27
CA TYR A 249 -7.85 3.94 14.59
C TYR A 249 -7.53 3.32 13.24
N ILE A 250 -6.99 4.13 12.33
CA ILE A 250 -6.40 3.69 11.08
C ILE A 250 -4.96 4.15 11.05
N LEU A 251 -4.03 3.24 11.08
CA LEU A 251 -2.60 3.51 10.96
C LEU A 251 -2.10 3.24 9.55
N CYS A 252 -1.10 3.98 9.16
CA CYS A 252 -0.42 3.80 7.89
C CYS A 252 1.09 3.83 8.10
N SER A 253 1.82 3.02 7.35
CA SER A 253 3.28 3.09 7.39
C SER A 253 3.79 4.50 7.08
N GLN A 254 4.77 4.97 7.84
CA GLN A 254 5.28 6.35 7.84
C GLN A 254 5.62 6.87 6.43
N ARG A 255 6.23 6.01 5.63
CA ARG A 255 6.60 6.32 4.24
C ARG A 255 5.42 6.81 3.40
N TRP A 256 4.21 6.30 3.65
CA TRP A 256 3.02 6.54 2.86
C TRP A 256 2.04 7.55 3.48
N ARG A 257 2.41 8.11 4.61
CA ARG A 257 1.59 9.08 5.34
C ARG A 257 1.11 10.26 4.48
N SER A 258 1.97 10.80 3.61
CA SER A 258 1.60 11.90 2.70
C SER A 258 0.58 11.50 1.63
N SER A 259 0.30 10.22 1.48
CA SER A 259 -0.70 9.67 0.56
C SER A 259 -2.11 9.62 1.17
N ILE A 260 -2.24 9.78 2.48
CA ILE A 260 -3.53 9.94 3.15
C ILE A 260 -4.05 11.34 2.86
N GLN A 261 -5.24 11.42 2.30
CA GLN A 261 -5.89 12.69 1.97
C GLN A 261 -6.77 13.20 3.12
N SER A 262 -7.51 12.30 3.74
CA SER A 262 -8.38 12.61 4.88
C SER A 262 -8.72 11.35 5.66
N THR A 263 -8.96 11.50 6.95
CA THR A 263 -9.54 10.47 7.81
C THR A 263 -10.70 11.12 8.56
N LYS A 264 -11.90 10.52 8.48
CA LYS A 264 -13.13 11.10 9.05
C LYS A 264 -14.08 10.01 9.51
N THR A 265 -14.81 10.27 10.59
CA THR A 265 -16.00 9.52 10.97
C THR A 265 -17.18 9.85 10.04
N ARG A 266 -18.16 8.97 10.00
CA ARG A 266 -19.40 9.14 9.24
C ARG A 266 -20.60 8.88 10.15
N PRO A 267 -20.98 9.83 11.00
CA PRO A 267 -22.03 9.65 12.00
C PRO A 267 -23.42 9.34 11.41
N GLY A 268 -23.59 9.57 10.10
CA GLY A 268 -24.84 9.19 9.44
C GLY A 268 -24.87 7.77 8.89
N ALA A 269 -23.80 6.97 9.08
CA ALA A 269 -23.78 5.55 8.74
C ALA A 269 -24.25 4.76 9.98
N ASP A 270 -25.30 3.99 9.82
CA ASP A 270 -25.91 3.27 10.95
C ASP A 270 -26.13 1.79 10.60
N CYS A 271 -25.62 0.92 11.43
CA CYS A 271 -25.91 -0.51 11.42
C CYS A 271 -26.41 -1.02 12.78
N GLY A 272 -26.93 -0.14 13.63
CA GLY A 272 -27.32 -0.43 15.01
C GLY A 272 -26.11 -0.72 15.91
N SER A 273 -25.00 -0.03 15.71
CA SER A 273 -23.80 -0.07 16.55
C SER A 273 -23.65 1.22 17.33
N ASP A 274 -23.02 1.11 18.50
CA ASP A 274 -22.55 2.26 19.29
C ASP A 274 -21.23 2.85 18.79
N HIS A 275 -20.64 2.26 17.74
CA HIS A 275 -19.48 2.78 17.05
C HIS A 275 -19.85 3.46 15.74
N GLU A 276 -19.18 4.57 15.44
CA GLU A 276 -19.24 5.23 14.14
C GLU A 276 -18.17 4.65 13.21
N ILE A 277 -18.51 4.51 11.94
CA ILE A 277 -17.53 4.08 10.92
C ILE A 277 -16.45 5.16 10.73
N LEU A 278 -15.19 4.74 10.81
CA LEU A 278 -14.03 5.58 10.50
C LEU A 278 -13.52 5.26 9.09
N ILE A 279 -13.36 6.30 8.25
CA ILE A 279 -12.97 6.14 6.85
C ILE A 279 -11.74 7.00 6.54
N THR A 280 -10.75 6.37 5.92
CA THR A 280 -9.55 7.03 5.37
C THR A 280 -9.59 7.02 3.85
N LYS A 281 -9.41 8.19 3.24
CA LYS A 281 -9.15 8.33 1.80
C LYS A 281 -7.65 8.30 1.54
N PHE A 282 -7.23 7.28 0.83
CA PHE A 282 -5.84 7.07 0.45
C PHE A 282 -5.67 7.27 -1.06
N ARG A 283 -4.72 8.13 -1.42
CA ARG A 283 -4.30 8.33 -2.81
C ARG A 283 -2.79 8.30 -2.88
N ARG A 284 -2.26 7.25 -3.48
CA ARG A 284 -0.82 7.07 -3.59
C ARG A 284 -0.15 8.29 -4.25
N LYS A 285 0.74 8.92 -3.51
CA LYS A 285 1.62 9.97 -4.02
C LYS A 285 3.03 9.39 -4.12
N LEU A 286 3.51 9.21 -5.34
CA LEU A 286 4.91 8.94 -5.55
C LEU A 286 5.63 10.30 -5.52
N LYS A 287 6.64 10.43 -4.66
CA LYS A 287 7.53 11.57 -4.70
C LYS A 287 8.18 11.57 -6.09
N LYS A 288 8.03 12.64 -6.86
CA LYS A 288 8.85 12.81 -8.06
C LYS A 288 10.29 12.77 -7.54
N ILE A 289 11.03 11.73 -7.92
CA ILE A 289 12.47 11.76 -7.79
C ILE A 289 12.86 12.94 -8.66
N GLY A 290 13.36 14.02 -8.02
CA GLY A 290 13.98 15.13 -8.76
C GLY A 290 14.89 14.46 -9.77
N LYS A 291 14.94 14.97 -11.00
CA LYS A 291 15.89 14.43 -11.99
C LYS A 291 17.21 14.36 -11.23
N THR A 292 17.62 13.14 -10.84
CA THR A 292 18.98 12.92 -10.41
C THR A 292 19.79 13.48 -11.56
N THR A 293 20.57 14.51 -11.30
CA THR A 293 21.58 14.93 -12.24
C THR A 293 22.28 13.64 -12.62
N ARG A 294 22.13 13.22 -13.88
CA ARG A 294 22.81 12.02 -14.33
C ARG A 294 24.28 12.23 -13.95
N PRO A 295 24.91 11.25 -13.31
CA PRO A 295 26.33 11.38 -12.98
C PRO A 295 27.04 11.82 -14.26
N PHE A 296 27.95 12.74 -14.11
CA PHE A 296 28.74 13.24 -15.22
C PHE A 296 29.34 12.04 -15.94
N ARG A 297 29.16 11.98 -17.27
CA ARG A 297 29.83 10.98 -18.09
C ARG A 297 31.12 11.59 -18.57
N TYR A 298 32.19 10.91 -18.29
CA TYR A 298 33.51 11.24 -18.80
C TYR A 298 33.66 10.63 -20.18
N ASP A 299 34.38 11.31 -21.07
CA ASP A 299 34.68 10.77 -22.40
C ASP A 299 35.86 9.79 -22.29
N LEU A 300 35.53 8.52 -22.13
CA LEU A 300 36.52 7.46 -21.99
C LEU A 300 37.36 7.21 -23.28
N ASN A 301 36.97 7.81 -24.43
CA ASN A 301 37.73 7.75 -25.65
C ASN A 301 38.83 8.82 -25.69
N GLN A 302 38.79 9.80 -24.78
CA GLN A 302 39.73 10.90 -24.68
C GLN A 302 40.40 10.94 -23.30
N ILE A 303 40.96 9.80 -22.86
CA ILE A 303 41.69 9.76 -21.59
C ILE A 303 43.06 10.41 -21.83
N PRO A 304 43.35 11.57 -21.17
CA PRO A 304 44.61 12.26 -21.31
C PRO A 304 45.80 11.42 -20.77
N TYR A 305 46.95 11.57 -21.35
CA TYR A 305 48.16 10.94 -20.84
C TYR A 305 48.45 11.31 -19.38
N ASP A 306 48.17 12.54 -19.01
CA ASP A 306 48.34 13.07 -17.65
C ASP A 306 47.56 12.25 -16.61
N TYR A 307 46.33 11.76 -16.96
CA TYR A 307 45.56 10.86 -16.08
C TYR A 307 46.35 9.58 -15.78
N THR A 308 46.95 8.98 -16.80
CA THR A 308 47.73 7.74 -16.68
C THR A 308 48.96 7.98 -15.81
N VAL A 309 49.61 9.13 -15.95
CA VAL A 309 50.81 9.50 -15.18
C VAL A 309 50.44 9.73 -13.70
N GLU A 310 49.41 10.52 -13.44
CA GLU A 310 48.96 10.80 -12.07
C GLU A 310 48.52 9.54 -11.34
N VAL A 311 47.66 8.72 -11.95
CA VAL A 311 47.23 7.44 -11.37
C VAL A 311 48.41 6.54 -11.07
N ARG A 312 49.38 6.40 -12.02
CA ARG A 312 50.58 5.59 -11.83
C ARG A 312 51.45 6.09 -10.69
N ASN A 313 51.59 7.42 -10.53
CA ASN A 313 52.40 8.01 -9.47
C ASN A 313 51.75 7.74 -8.10
N ILE A 314 50.44 7.82 -7.99
CA ILE A 314 49.71 7.54 -6.77
C ILE A 314 49.83 6.06 -6.40
N PHE A 315 49.63 5.15 -7.37
CA PHE A 315 49.82 3.71 -7.12
C PHE A 315 51.23 3.34 -6.69
N LYS A 316 52.25 4.07 -7.14
CA LYS A 316 53.65 3.87 -6.68
C LYS A 316 53.86 4.31 -5.24
N GLY A 317 53.07 5.27 -4.76
CA GLY A 317 53.16 5.78 -3.41
C GLY A 317 52.25 5.05 -2.39
N LEU A 318 51.41 4.11 -2.85
CA LEU A 318 50.58 3.33 -1.97
C LEU A 318 51.38 2.29 -1.20
N ASP A 319 51.37 2.36 0.11
CA ASP A 319 51.91 1.32 0.96
C ASP A 319 50.92 0.15 1.01
N LEU A 320 51.31 -1.01 0.51
CA LEU A 320 50.46 -2.20 0.38
C LEU A 320 50.67 -3.19 1.52
N ILE A 321 51.61 -2.92 2.45
CA ILE A 321 52.00 -3.85 3.47
C ILE A 321 51.11 -3.61 4.70
N ASP A 322 50.51 -4.66 5.28
CA ASP A 322 49.74 -4.69 6.53
C ASP A 322 48.46 -3.82 6.58
N ARG A 323 47.86 -3.53 5.40
CA ARG A 323 46.60 -2.74 5.36
C ARG A 323 45.36 -3.60 5.21
N VAL A 324 44.25 -3.13 5.80
CA VAL A 324 42.93 -3.77 5.65
C VAL A 324 42.46 -3.63 4.19
N PRO A 325 42.07 -4.71 3.52
CA PRO A 325 41.70 -4.68 2.08
C PRO A 325 40.60 -3.67 1.74
N ASP A 326 39.59 -3.49 2.60
CA ASP A 326 38.49 -2.56 2.37
C ASP A 326 38.92 -1.09 2.45
N GLU A 327 39.86 -0.76 3.33
CA GLU A 327 40.42 0.59 3.44
C GLU A 327 41.27 0.93 2.21
N LEU A 328 42.13 0.00 1.81
CA LEU A 328 42.95 0.14 0.62
C LEU A 328 42.07 0.31 -0.62
N TRP A 329 41.01 -0.50 -0.75
CA TRP A 329 40.08 -0.39 -1.88
C TRP A 329 39.38 0.97 -1.93
N ASN A 330 38.95 1.50 -0.80
CA ASN A 330 38.32 2.81 -0.73
C ASN A 330 39.29 3.92 -1.15
N GLU A 331 40.52 3.89 -0.69
CA GLU A 331 41.55 4.85 -1.07
C GLU A 331 41.88 4.82 -2.56
N VAL A 332 42.04 3.62 -3.12
CA VAL A 332 42.26 3.44 -4.56
C VAL A 332 41.09 3.97 -5.36
N ARG A 333 39.86 3.61 -4.97
CA ARG A 333 38.64 4.07 -5.64
C ARG A 333 38.53 5.59 -5.64
N ASP A 334 38.71 6.19 -4.46
CA ASP A 334 38.53 7.64 -4.29
C ASP A 334 39.62 8.40 -5.06
N THR A 335 40.85 7.90 -5.05
CA THR A 335 41.98 8.44 -5.83
C THR A 335 41.73 8.39 -7.33
N VAL A 336 41.30 7.24 -7.86
CA VAL A 336 40.97 7.08 -9.28
C VAL A 336 39.83 8.02 -9.68
N GLN A 337 38.83 8.16 -8.84
CA GLN A 337 37.71 9.08 -9.09
C GLN A 337 38.15 10.56 -9.07
N GLU A 338 38.92 10.99 -8.09
CA GLU A 338 39.41 12.37 -7.99
C GLU A 338 40.31 12.75 -9.16
N THR A 339 41.23 11.86 -9.52
CA THR A 339 42.10 12.06 -10.69
C THR A 339 41.29 12.11 -11.99
N GLY A 340 40.28 11.24 -12.12
CA GLY A 340 39.39 11.26 -13.28
C GLY A 340 38.59 12.55 -13.40
N ILE A 341 38.11 13.10 -12.25
CA ILE A 341 37.40 14.39 -12.21
C ILE A 341 38.29 15.55 -12.69
N LYS A 342 39.56 15.51 -12.34
CA LYS A 342 40.53 16.58 -12.64
C LYS A 342 41.04 16.55 -14.11
N THR A 343 41.22 15.37 -14.66
CA THR A 343 41.99 15.21 -15.92
C THR A 343 41.13 14.80 -17.11
N ILE A 344 40.08 13.98 -16.92
CA ILE A 344 39.28 13.46 -18.03
C ILE A 344 38.21 14.48 -18.46
N PRO A 345 38.12 14.88 -19.72
CA PRO A 345 37.11 15.79 -20.20
C PRO A 345 35.69 15.22 -20.06
N MET A 346 34.75 16.08 -19.77
CA MET A 346 33.34 15.70 -19.72
C MET A 346 32.82 15.44 -21.15
N GLU A 347 32.05 14.35 -21.29
CA GLU A 347 31.31 14.08 -22.53
C GLU A 347 30.40 15.26 -22.86
N LYS A 348 30.64 15.92 -23.99
CA LYS A 348 29.80 17.01 -24.47
C LYS A 348 28.42 16.46 -24.75
N LYS A 349 27.40 17.00 -24.10
CA LYS A 349 25.99 16.67 -24.39
C LYS A 349 25.73 16.97 -25.85
N CYS A 350 25.70 15.97 -26.71
CA CYS A 350 25.09 16.13 -28.02
C CYS A 350 23.65 16.56 -27.80
N LYS A 351 23.27 17.75 -28.25
CA LYS A 351 21.86 18.10 -28.42
C LYS A 351 21.30 17.01 -29.31
N GLN A 352 20.34 16.23 -28.79
CA GLN A 352 19.63 15.24 -29.62
C GLN A 352 19.18 15.98 -30.87
N ALA A 353 19.81 15.68 -32.01
CA ALA A 353 19.32 16.12 -33.29
C ALA A 353 17.88 15.61 -33.39
N LYS A 354 16.97 16.53 -33.71
CA LYS A 354 15.61 16.14 -34.08
C LYS A 354 15.74 15.12 -35.19
N TRP A 355 15.01 14.02 -35.08
CA TRP A 355 14.90 12.97 -36.09
C TRP A 355 14.39 13.56 -37.43
N LEU A 356 15.28 14.09 -38.19
CA LEU A 356 15.12 14.32 -39.60
C LEU A 356 16.31 13.57 -40.24
N SER A 357 16.01 12.44 -40.86
CA SER A 357 16.96 11.78 -41.71
C SER A 357 17.35 12.75 -42.84
N GLN A 358 18.61 12.76 -43.24
CA GLN A 358 19.10 13.56 -44.34
C GLN A 358 18.43 13.22 -45.70
N GLU A 359 17.56 12.24 -45.75
CA GLU A 359 16.76 11.84 -46.91
C GLU A 359 15.39 12.51 -47.02
N ALA A 360 15.07 13.42 -46.10
CA ALA A 360 13.77 14.16 -46.07
C ALA A 360 13.94 15.66 -46.29
N LEU A 361 15.04 16.07 -46.97
CA LEU A 361 15.25 17.43 -47.46
C LEU A 361 15.27 17.41 -48.99
#